data_fe9d0bc91c1e6c19a3c1955f2cf6f700
#
_entry.id   fe9d0bc91c1e6c19a3c1955f2cf6f700
#
_cell.length_a   1.000
_cell.length_b   1.000
_cell.length_c   1.000
_cell.angle_alpha   90.00
_cell.angle_beta   90.00
_cell.angle_gamma   90.00
#
_symmetry.space_group_name_H-M   'P 1'
#
loop_
_entity.id
_entity.type
_entity.pdbx_description
1 polymer ?
#
loop_
_entity_poly.entity_id
_entity_poly.type
_entity_poly.pdbx_seq_one_letter_code
_entity_poly.pdbx_strand_id
1 'polypeptide(L)'
;VGWRSTEVGLNFRIIGMALASAREELETVYTASFITICFSAILMYYIERNAQPKVFKNIGDGIWWAIITFATVGYGDIYPITFLGELLGCIICLVGVTMVAIPTGIISSSFINIVQKKEQREKSNKEEENR
;
A
#
# COMPACT_ATOMS: atom_id res chain seq x y z
N VAL A 1 15.95 -24.74 -21.21
CA VAL A 1 14.61 -24.51 -20.69
C VAL A 1 14.52 -24.77 -19.18
N GLY A 2 15.22 -25.81 -18.66
CA GLY A 2 15.24 -26.13 -17.23
C GLY A 2 15.85 -25.05 -16.32
N TRP A 3 16.87 -24.36 -16.78
CA TRP A 3 17.51 -23.26 -16.01
C TRP A 3 16.60 -22.05 -15.82
N ARG A 4 15.78 -21.70 -16.81
CA ARG A 4 14.78 -20.62 -16.70
C ARG A 4 13.70 -20.92 -15.67
N SER A 5 13.22 -22.15 -15.66
CA SER A 5 12.22 -22.59 -14.68
C SER A 5 12.75 -22.54 -13.26
N THR A 6 14.03 -22.86 -13.06
CA THR A 6 14.70 -22.82 -11.75
C THR A 6 14.92 -21.38 -11.30
N GLU A 7 15.33 -20.47 -12.18
CA GLU A 7 15.50 -19.06 -11.86
C GLU A 7 14.16 -18.38 -11.52
N VAL A 8 13.11 -18.65 -12.29
CA VAL A 8 11.77 -18.13 -12.02
C VAL A 8 11.26 -18.64 -10.67
N GLY A 9 11.39 -19.92 -10.38
CA GLY A 9 11.03 -20.50 -9.09
C GLY A 9 11.81 -19.88 -7.93
N LEU A 10 13.10 -19.63 -8.11
CA LEU A 10 13.95 -18.97 -7.12
C LEU A 10 13.52 -17.51 -6.87
N ASN A 11 13.19 -16.77 -7.92
CA ASN A 11 12.70 -15.40 -7.82
C ASN A 11 11.38 -15.33 -7.06
N PHE A 12 10.44 -16.25 -7.32
CA PHE A 12 9.19 -16.32 -6.55
C PHE A 12 9.43 -16.65 -5.07
N ARG A 13 10.38 -17.52 -4.77
CA ARG A 13 10.77 -17.81 -3.37
C ARG A 13 11.36 -16.60 -2.67
N ILE A 14 12.20 -15.83 -3.34
CA ILE A 14 12.77 -14.57 -2.80
C ILE A 14 11.67 -13.56 -2.50
N ILE A 15 10.71 -13.37 -3.41
CA ILE A 15 9.56 -12.50 -3.20
C ILE A 15 8.72 -12.98 -2.01
N GLY A 16 8.44 -14.25 -1.91
CA GLY A 16 7.71 -14.86 -0.78
C GLY A 16 8.42 -14.65 0.55
N MET A 17 9.74 -14.83 0.60
CA MET A 17 10.53 -14.59 1.81
C MET A 17 10.57 -13.09 2.18
N ALA A 18 10.67 -12.19 1.20
CA ALA A 18 10.61 -10.75 1.43
C ALA A 18 9.27 -10.32 2.03
N LEU A 19 8.17 -10.82 1.50
CA LEU A 19 6.83 -10.57 2.05
C LEU A 19 6.66 -11.14 3.46
N ALA A 20 7.14 -12.35 3.71
CA ALA A 20 7.08 -12.98 5.02
C ALA A 20 7.92 -12.24 6.07
N SER A 21 9.10 -11.74 5.71
CA SER A 21 9.97 -10.99 6.63
C SER A 21 9.41 -9.60 6.97
N ALA A 22 8.61 -9.01 6.09
CA ALA A 22 7.98 -7.70 6.27
C ALA A 22 6.53 -7.78 6.77
N ARG A 23 6.05 -8.96 7.15
CA ARG A 23 4.66 -9.23 7.47
C ARG A 23 4.11 -8.32 8.59
N GLU A 24 4.85 -8.16 9.67
CA GLU A 24 4.41 -7.34 10.82
C GLU A 24 4.25 -5.87 10.45
N GLU A 25 5.20 -5.31 9.73
CA GLU A 25 5.16 -3.93 9.26
C GLU A 25 4.02 -3.72 8.28
N LEU A 26 3.80 -4.65 7.36
CA LEU A 26 2.71 -4.60 6.40
C LEU A 26 1.34 -4.68 7.09
N GLU A 27 1.16 -5.57 8.06
CA GLU A 27 -0.08 -5.68 8.83
C GLU A 27 -0.40 -4.37 9.55
N THR A 28 0.60 -3.73 10.16
CA THR A 28 0.44 -2.43 10.83
C THR A 28 -0.02 -1.34 9.86
N VAL A 29 0.63 -1.22 8.71
CA VAL A 29 0.29 -0.21 7.70
C VAL A 29 -1.10 -0.44 7.12
N TYR A 30 -1.47 -1.68 6.78
CA TYR A 30 -2.79 -1.98 6.25
C TYR A 30 -3.90 -1.77 7.27
N THR A 31 -3.66 -2.10 8.53
CA THR A 31 -4.61 -1.84 9.61
C THR A 31 -4.83 -0.33 9.80
N ALA A 32 -3.76 0.45 9.85
CA ALA A 32 -3.84 1.91 9.94
C ALA A 32 -4.55 2.51 8.72
N SER A 33 -4.29 2.00 7.52
CA SER A 33 -4.96 2.43 6.28
C SER A 33 -6.46 2.15 6.33
N PHE A 34 -6.86 0.97 6.78
CA PHE A 34 -8.26 0.60 6.90
C PHE A 34 -9.02 1.52 7.87
N ILE A 35 -8.45 1.77 9.05
CA ILE A 35 -9.02 2.69 10.03
C ILE A 35 -9.16 4.10 9.44
N THR A 36 -8.13 4.59 8.76
CA THR A 36 -8.12 5.91 8.12
C THR A 36 -9.21 6.01 7.05
N ILE A 37 -9.37 5.00 6.21
CA ILE A 37 -10.40 4.95 5.16
C ILE A 37 -11.79 4.99 5.79
N CYS A 38 -12.07 4.16 6.80
CA CYS A 38 -13.36 4.13 7.47
C CYS A 38 -13.70 5.47 8.12
N PHE A 39 -12.76 6.05 8.83
CA PHE A 39 -12.94 7.35 9.48
C PHE A 39 -13.19 8.47 8.46
N SER A 40 -12.41 8.51 7.40
CA SER A 40 -12.55 9.50 6.33
C SER A 40 -13.88 9.37 5.58
N ALA A 41 -14.33 8.15 5.34
CA ALA A 41 -15.61 7.86 4.69
C ALA A 41 -16.78 8.42 5.49
N ILE A 42 -16.78 8.19 6.79
CA ILE A 42 -17.84 8.68 7.69
C ILE A 42 -17.82 10.22 7.74
N LEU A 43 -16.66 10.82 7.93
CA LEU A 43 -16.51 12.26 7.97
C LEU A 43 -16.96 12.91 6.66
N MET A 44 -16.50 12.41 5.52
CA MET A 44 -16.88 12.96 4.22
C MET A 44 -18.37 12.85 3.97
N TYR A 45 -19.00 11.73 4.31
CA TYR A 45 -20.44 11.58 4.20
C TYR A 45 -21.20 12.65 5.02
N TYR A 46 -20.82 12.83 6.27
CA TYR A 46 -21.50 13.81 7.12
C TYR A 46 -21.25 15.27 6.70
N ILE A 47 -20.08 15.57 6.16
CA ILE A 47 -19.75 16.92 5.66
C ILE A 47 -20.54 17.23 4.39
N GLU A 48 -20.61 16.30 3.44
CA GLU A 48 -21.13 16.53 2.09
C GLU A 48 -22.62 16.20 1.92
N ARG A 49 -23.22 15.41 2.79
CA ARG A 49 -24.60 14.94 2.61
C ARG A 49 -25.65 16.03 2.49
N ASN A 50 -25.44 17.18 3.13
CA ASN A 50 -26.37 18.31 3.06
C ASN A 50 -26.17 19.14 1.78
N ALA A 51 -24.93 19.25 1.31
CA ALA A 51 -24.58 19.99 0.08
C ALA A 51 -24.87 19.16 -1.17
N GLN A 52 -24.68 17.85 -1.11
CA GLN A 52 -24.84 16.91 -2.24
C GLN A 52 -25.62 15.65 -1.84
N PRO A 53 -26.89 15.76 -1.44
CA PRO A 53 -27.65 14.60 -0.96
C PRO A 53 -27.89 13.51 -2.03
N LYS A 54 -27.78 13.88 -3.31
CA LYS A 54 -27.91 12.94 -4.43
C LYS A 54 -26.61 12.18 -4.75
N VAL A 55 -25.47 12.70 -4.30
CA VAL A 55 -24.13 12.13 -4.52
C VAL A 55 -23.70 11.32 -3.31
N PHE A 56 -23.72 11.90 -2.13
CA PHE A 56 -23.47 11.23 -0.85
C PHE A 56 -24.79 10.81 -0.19
N LYS A 57 -25.41 9.77 -0.74
CA LYS A 57 -26.72 9.26 -0.28
C LYS A 57 -26.65 8.48 1.03
N ASN A 58 -25.54 7.76 1.20
CA ASN A 58 -25.28 6.88 2.33
C ASN A 58 -23.79 6.78 2.63
N ILE A 59 -23.46 6.10 3.72
CA ILE A 59 -22.05 5.89 4.12
C ILE A 59 -21.27 5.10 3.07
N GLY A 60 -21.95 4.22 2.31
CA GLY A 60 -21.33 3.48 1.21
C GLY A 60 -20.71 4.36 0.13
N ASP A 61 -21.37 5.48 -0.20
CA ASP A 61 -20.82 6.46 -1.15
C ASP A 61 -19.57 7.13 -0.57
N GLY A 62 -19.54 7.42 0.73
CA GLY A 62 -18.37 7.89 1.44
C GLY A 62 -17.22 6.89 1.43
N ILE A 63 -17.51 5.60 1.64
CA ILE A 63 -16.51 4.51 1.58
C ILE A 63 -15.92 4.41 0.17
N TRP A 64 -16.76 4.44 -0.84
CA TRP A 64 -16.30 4.43 -2.23
C TRP A 64 -15.34 5.58 -2.51
N TRP A 65 -15.75 6.80 -2.18
CA TRP A 65 -14.91 7.99 -2.34
C TRP A 65 -13.58 7.84 -1.59
N ALA A 66 -13.63 7.42 -0.32
CA ALA A 66 -12.44 7.29 0.51
C ALA A 66 -11.45 6.27 -0.06
N ILE A 67 -11.92 5.12 -0.53
CA ILE A 67 -11.08 4.08 -1.13
C ILE A 67 -10.39 4.58 -2.40
N ILE A 68 -11.15 5.14 -3.35
CA ILE A 68 -10.58 5.59 -4.63
C ILE A 68 -9.64 6.79 -4.46
N THR A 69 -9.88 7.62 -3.46
CA THR A 69 -9.03 8.76 -3.14
C THR A 69 -7.75 8.31 -2.42
N PHE A 70 -7.90 7.47 -1.40
CA PHE A 70 -6.78 6.93 -0.64
C PHE A 70 -5.85 6.07 -1.49
N ALA A 71 -6.40 5.23 -2.35
CA ALA A 71 -5.64 4.39 -3.28
C ALA A 71 -5.07 5.16 -4.48
N THR A 72 -5.26 6.46 -4.55
CA THR A 72 -4.80 7.33 -5.67
C THR A 72 -5.41 7.01 -7.03
N VAL A 73 -6.55 6.30 -7.06
CA VAL A 73 -7.27 5.98 -8.30
C VAL A 73 -7.98 7.21 -8.85
N GLY A 74 -8.79 7.87 -8.01
CA GLY A 74 -9.42 9.15 -8.34
C GLY A 74 -10.28 9.15 -9.59
N TYR A 75 -11.32 8.30 -9.65
CA TYR A 75 -12.20 8.27 -10.82
C TYR A 75 -12.88 9.61 -11.12
N GLY A 76 -13.13 10.44 -10.11
CA GLY A 76 -13.78 11.74 -10.31
C GLY A 76 -15.29 11.68 -10.45
N ASP A 77 -15.90 10.53 -10.19
CA ASP A 77 -17.35 10.33 -10.18
C ASP A 77 -18.02 10.89 -8.92
N ILE A 78 -17.32 10.83 -7.80
CA ILE A 78 -17.72 11.40 -6.51
C ILE A 78 -16.57 12.24 -5.95
N TYR A 79 -16.86 13.48 -5.57
CA TYR A 79 -15.88 14.39 -5.00
C TYR A 79 -16.56 15.43 -4.07
N PRO A 80 -15.85 15.99 -3.09
CA PRO A 80 -16.40 17.02 -2.23
C PRO A 80 -16.57 18.36 -2.98
N ILE A 81 -17.57 19.13 -2.57
CA ILE A 81 -17.82 20.50 -3.08
C ILE A 81 -17.83 21.53 -1.96
N THR A 82 -17.82 21.11 -0.71
CA THR A 82 -17.74 22.04 0.43
C THR A 82 -16.29 22.31 0.78
N PHE A 83 -16.01 23.49 1.33
CA PHE A 83 -14.66 23.85 1.77
C PHE A 83 -14.07 22.84 2.77
N LEU A 84 -14.87 22.38 3.74
CA LEU A 84 -14.43 21.37 4.71
C LEU A 84 -14.17 20.02 4.06
N GLY A 85 -15.02 19.62 3.11
CA GLY A 85 -14.83 18.38 2.34
C GLY A 85 -13.58 18.42 1.48
N GLU A 86 -13.33 19.53 0.79
CA GLU A 86 -12.12 19.72 0.00
C GLU A 86 -10.86 19.71 0.87
N LEU A 87 -10.89 20.34 2.03
CA LEU A 87 -9.78 20.34 2.98
C LEU A 87 -9.49 18.93 3.50
N LEU A 88 -10.54 18.20 3.89
CA LEU A 88 -10.42 16.80 4.28
C LEU A 88 -9.86 15.95 3.13
N GLY A 89 -10.34 16.17 1.92
CA GLY A 89 -9.86 15.53 0.71
C GLY A 89 -8.35 15.71 0.49
N CYS A 90 -7.86 16.94 0.64
CA CYS A 90 -6.42 17.23 0.55
C CYS A 90 -5.61 16.44 1.58
N ILE A 91 -6.06 16.40 2.82
CA ILE A 91 -5.39 15.65 3.90
C ILE A 91 -5.37 14.16 3.57
N ILE A 92 -6.50 13.60 3.15
CA ILE A 92 -6.60 12.17 2.81
C ILE A 92 -5.76 11.81 1.59
N CYS A 93 -5.66 12.67 0.60
CA CYS A 93 -4.76 12.45 -0.55
C CYS A 93 -3.29 12.36 -0.10
N LEU A 94 -2.83 13.25 0.76
CA LEU A 94 -1.45 13.24 1.27
C LEU A 94 -1.17 11.99 2.12
N VAL A 95 -2.10 11.65 3.00
CA VAL A 95 -2.00 10.43 3.83
C VAL A 95 -2.04 9.18 2.94
N GLY A 96 -2.93 9.13 1.95
CA GLY A 96 -3.05 8.02 1.02
C GLY A 96 -1.77 7.76 0.24
N VAL A 97 -1.17 8.78 -0.34
CA VAL A 97 0.12 8.67 -1.05
C VAL A 97 1.21 8.10 -0.13
N THR A 98 1.31 8.59 1.09
CA THR A 98 2.28 8.11 2.08
C THR A 98 2.03 6.65 2.44
N MET A 99 0.77 6.28 2.70
CA MET A 99 0.40 4.92 3.10
C MET A 99 0.55 3.89 1.98
N VAL A 100 0.43 4.30 0.71
CA VAL A 100 0.73 3.45 -0.45
C VAL A 100 2.25 3.31 -0.66
N ALA A 101 3.01 4.36 -0.41
CA ALA A 101 4.46 4.36 -0.56
C ALA A 101 5.18 3.49 0.48
N ILE A 102 4.70 3.45 1.73
CA ILE A 102 5.35 2.71 2.83
C ILE A 102 5.45 1.20 2.54
N PRO A 103 4.37 0.47 2.18
CA PRO A 103 4.47 -0.95 1.84
C PRO A 103 5.42 -1.23 0.68
N THR A 104 5.41 -0.39 -0.34
CA THR A 104 6.32 -0.50 -1.48
C THR A 104 7.77 -0.39 -1.03
N GLY A 105 8.10 0.58 -0.17
CA GLY A 105 9.43 0.75 0.38
C GLY A 105 9.87 -0.42 1.27
N ILE A 106 8.99 -0.94 2.11
CA ILE A 106 9.24 -2.09 2.98
C ILE A 106 9.54 -3.34 2.16
N ILE A 107 8.73 -3.64 1.17
CA ILE A 107 8.91 -4.80 0.28
C ILE A 107 10.22 -4.69 -0.49
N SER A 108 10.52 -3.54 -1.06
CA SER A 108 11.78 -3.28 -1.78
C SER A 108 13.00 -3.46 -0.88
N SER A 109 12.96 -2.91 0.33
CA SER A 109 14.04 -3.04 1.31
C SER A 109 14.27 -4.50 1.72
N SER A 110 13.22 -5.25 2.00
CA SER A 110 13.28 -6.67 2.35
C SER A 110 13.84 -7.52 1.22
N PHE A 111 13.43 -7.23 -0.01
CA PHE A 111 13.94 -7.90 -1.20
C PHE A 111 15.45 -7.66 -1.39
N ILE A 112 15.91 -6.42 -1.29
CA ILE A 112 17.32 -6.05 -1.39
C ILE A 112 18.15 -6.74 -0.32
N ASN A 113 17.69 -6.78 0.93
CA ASN A 113 18.37 -7.44 2.04
C ASN A 113 18.55 -8.95 1.80
N ILE A 114 17.55 -9.62 1.26
CA ILE A 114 17.60 -11.06 0.95
C ILE A 114 18.62 -11.32 -0.16
N VAL A 115 18.60 -10.53 -1.22
CA VAL A 115 19.54 -10.65 -2.35
C VAL A 115 20.98 -10.42 -1.88
N GLN A 116 21.23 -9.40 -1.08
CA GLN A 116 22.57 -9.11 -0.54
C GLN A 116 23.10 -10.25 0.36
N LYS A 117 22.26 -10.82 1.23
CA LYS A 117 22.63 -11.95 2.06
C LYS A 117 23.02 -13.17 1.24
N LYS A 118 22.29 -13.43 0.16
CA LYS A 118 22.58 -14.53 -0.75
C LYS A 118 23.94 -14.36 -1.43
N GLU A 119 24.22 -13.16 -1.95
CA GLU A 119 25.52 -12.85 -2.57
C GLU A 119 26.69 -13.00 -1.60
N GLN A 120 26.52 -12.54 -0.36
CA GLN A 120 27.55 -12.68 0.66
C GLN A 120 27.84 -14.16 0.99
N ARG A 121 26.82 -14.99 1.07
CA ARG A 121 26.99 -16.44 1.29
C ARG A 121 27.74 -17.10 0.15
N GLU A 122 27.40 -16.75 -1.09
CA GLU A 122 28.10 -17.29 -2.27
C GLU A 122 29.58 -16.90 -2.28
N LYS A 123 29.90 -15.66 -1.93
CA LYS A 123 31.29 -15.19 -1.83
C LYS A 123 32.05 -15.92 -0.73
N SER A 124 31.47 -16.07 0.45
CA SER A 124 32.06 -16.79 1.58
C SER A 124 32.37 -18.27 1.22
N ASN A 125 31.43 -18.95 0.59
CA ASN A 125 31.61 -20.33 0.17
C ASN A 125 32.76 -20.48 -0.86
N LYS A 126 32.87 -19.56 -1.80
CA LYS A 126 33.96 -19.56 -2.79
C LYS A 126 35.33 -19.30 -2.15
N GLU A 127 35.39 -18.45 -1.12
CA GLU A 127 36.62 -18.19 -0.37
C GLU A 127 37.04 -19.42 0.44
N GLU A 128 36.10 -20.15 1.03
CA GLU A 128 36.39 -21.41 1.74
C GLU A 128 36.86 -22.53 0.79
N GLU A 129 36.24 -22.62 -0.38
CA GLU A 129 36.62 -23.60 -1.40
C GLU A 129 38.05 -23.38 -1.96
N ASN A 130 38.46 -22.11 -2.01
CA ASN A 130 39.78 -21.71 -2.53
C ASN A 130 40.90 -21.75 -1.46
N ARG A 131 40.59 -22.09 -0.22
CA ARG A 131 41.58 -22.28 0.84
C ARG A 131 42.01 -23.75 0.96
#